data_a74df19f2a79a9797b7263e1ea550596
#
_entry.id   a74df19f2a79a9797b7263e1ea550596
#
_cell.length_a   1.000
_cell.length_b   1.000
_cell.length_c   1.000
_cell.angle_alpha   90.00
_cell.angle_beta   90.00
_cell.angle_gamma   90.00
#
_symmetry.space_group_name_H-M   'P 1'
#
loop_
_entity.id
_entity.type
_entity.pdbx_description
1 polymer ?
#
loop_
_entity_poly.entity_id
_entity_poly.type
_entity_poly.pdbx_seq_one_letter_code
_entity_poly.pdbx_strand_id
1 'polypeptide(L)'
;RLLGLLWSLLEGNALLLLEEPEISLNDAIVKQIPLILDRMQRHRKTRRQIVVSTHSEALLSNPGIDGHSIIVLQSGANGSEARTLDDEEAKLLRQGFSVAEVVLPKTRPQHVDQLGLSL
;
A
#
# COMPACT_ATOMS: atom_id res chain seq x y z
N ARG A 1 1.34 -17.12 -8.87
CA ARG A 1 0.55 -15.96 -8.46
C ARG A 1 0.97 -14.67 -9.14
N LEU A 2 2.25 -14.49 -9.43
CA LEU A 2 2.69 -13.35 -10.23
C LEU A 2 2.03 -13.37 -11.63
N LEU A 3 1.91 -14.54 -12.24
CA LEU A 3 1.22 -14.69 -13.53
C LEU A 3 -0.26 -14.32 -13.43
N GLY A 4 -0.92 -14.71 -12.35
CA GLY A 4 -2.32 -14.35 -12.12
C GLY A 4 -2.51 -12.84 -11.94
N LEU A 5 -1.58 -12.19 -11.23
CA LEU A 5 -1.57 -10.74 -11.08
C LEU A 5 -1.41 -10.04 -12.43
N LEU A 6 -0.42 -10.46 -13.22
CA LEU A 6 -0.17 -9.89 -14.55
C LEU A 6 -1.35 -10.11 -15.49
N TRP A 7 -1.95 -11.29 -15.45
CA TRP A 7 -3.14 -11.62 -16.24
C TRP A 7 -4.31 -10.68 -15.89
N SER A 8 -4.58 -10.51 -14.60
CA SER A 8 -5.64 -9.61 -14.14
C SER A 8 -5.39 -8.16 -14.55
N LEU A 9 -4.15 -7.73 -14.56
CA LEU A 9 -3.78 -6.39 -15.00
C LEU A 9 -3.98 -6.20 -16.50
N LEU A 10 -3.79 -7.24 -17.30
CA LEU A 10 -3.89 -7.15 -18.76
C LEU A 10 -5.33 -7.21 -19.27
N GLU A 11 -6.21 -7.96 -18.61
CA GLU A 11 -7.51 -8.31 -19.18
C GLU A 11 -8.69 -7.42 -18.84
N GLY A 12 -8.66 -6.59 -17.87
CA GLY A 12 -9.89 -5.93 -17.48
C GLY A 12 -9.86 -4.41 -17.61
N ASN A 13 -11.04 -3.82 -17.72
CA ASN A 13 -11.25 -2.37 -17.62
C ASN A 13 -11.96 -2.00 -16.31
N ALA A 14 -12.33 -2.98 -15.51
CA ALA A 14 -13.01 -2.78 -14.23
C ALA A 14 -12.02 -2.46 -13.11
N LEU A 15 -12.54 -2.06 -11.95
CA LEU A 15 -11.77 -1.92 -10.72
C LEU A 15 -10.99 -3.19 -10.41
N LEU A 16 -9.70 -3.05 -10.14
CA LEU A 16 -8.85 -4.15 -9.69
C LEU A 16 -8.50 -3.94 -8.21
N LEU A 17 -8.82 -4.94 -7.39
CA LEU A 17 -8.44 -4.96 -5.99
C LEU A 17 -7.37 -6.02 -5.74
N LEU A 18 -6.22 -5.60 -5.24
CA LEU A 18 -5.13 -6.49 -4.83
C LEU A 18 -5.02 -6.47 -3.31
N GLU A 19 -5.31 -7.58 -2.67
CA GLU A 19 -5.24 -7.71 -1.22
C GLU A 19 -3.91 -8.32 -0.80
N GLU A 20 -3.14 -7.57 -0.04
CA GLU A 20 -1.90 -8.03 0.60
C GLU A 20 -1.02 -8.88 -0.32
N PRO A 21 -0.57 -8.35 -1.47
CA PRO A 21 0.22 -9.13 -2.42
C PRO A 21 1.54 -9.66 -1.83
N GLU A 22 2.04 -9.05 -0.78
CA GLU A 22 3.26 -9.46 -0.09
C GLU A 22 3.16 -10.84 0.56
N ILE A 23 1.96 -11.33 0.86
CA ILE A 23 1.77 -12.65 1.46
C ILE A 23 2.21 -13.75 0.52
N SER A 24 2.06 -13.53 -0.78
CA SER A 24 2.28 -14.54 -1.81
C SER A 24 3.56 -14.33 -2.62
N LEU A 25 4.20 -13.17 -2.49
CA LEU A 25 5.35 -12.78 -3.29
C LEU A 25 6.54 -12.45 -2.39
N ASN A 26 7.76 -12.63 -2.89
CA ASN A 26 8.94 -12.23 -2.13
C ASN A 26 9.15 -10.71 -2.16
N ASP A 27 9.95 -10.20 -1.24
CA ASP A 27 10.16 -8.76 -1.06
C ASP A 27 10.75 -8.08 -2.30
N ALA A 28 11.59 -8.78 -3.04
CA ALA A 28 12.20 -8.22 -4.25
C ALA A 28 11.15 -7.91 -5.32
N ILE A 29 10.13 -8.76 -5.44
CA ILE A 29 9.01 -8.55 -6.36
C ILE A 29 8.05 -7.51 -5.79
N VAL A 30 7.75 -7.57 -4.50
CA VAL A 30 6.83 -6.63 -3.83
C VAL A 30 7.30 -5.19 -3.99
N LYS A 31 8.58 -4.93 -3.88
CA LYS A 31 9.16 -3.59 -4.10
C LYS A 31 8.90 -3.03 -5.49
N GLN A 32 8.72 -3.89 -6.48
CA GLN A 32 8.49 -3.49 -7.86
C GLN A 32 7.02 -3.27 -8.20
N ILE A 33 6.10 -3.69 -7.34
CA ILE A 33 4.67 -3.62 -7.63
C ILE A 33 4.21 -2.21 -8.00
N PRO A 34 4.53 -1.15 -7.24
CA PRO A 34 4.08 0.20 -7.63
C PRO A 34 4.56 0.62 -9.02
N LEU A 35 5.80 0.28 -9.35
CA LEU A 35 6.36 0.60 -10.66
C LEU A 35 5.70 -0.18 -11.78
N ILE A 36 5.44 -1.46 -11.56
CA ILE A 36 4.75 -2.32 -12.53
C ILE A 36 3.34 -1.78 -12.80
N LEU A 37 2.60 -1.43 -11.76
CA LEU A 37 1.25 -0.89 -11.88
C LEU A 37 1.24 0.43 -12.64
N ASP A 38 2.18 1.32 -12.32
CA ASP A 38 2.29 2.61 -13.00
C ASP A 38 2.59 2.45 -14.49
N ARG A 39 3.54 1.58 -14.84
CA ARG A 39 3.88 1.30 -16.23
C ARG A 39 2.71 0.74 -17.00
N MET A 40 1.98 -0.20 -16.42
CA MET A 40 0.82 -0.81 -17.07
C MET A 40 -0.30 0.21 -17.29
N GLN A 41 -0.53 1.10 -16.34
CA GLN A 41 -1.53 2.14 -16.48
C GLN A 41 -1.19 3.15 -17.59
N ARG A 42 0.07 3.49 -17.74
CA ARG A 42 0.53 4.43 -18.77
C ARG A 42 0.33 3.92 -20.19
N HIS A 43 0.40 2.60 -20.38
CA HIS A 43 0.28 1.97 -21.70
C HIS A 43 -1.17 1.65 -22.09
N ARG A 44 -2.13 1.95 -21.24
CA ARG A 44 -3.54 1.68 -21.52
C ARG A 44 -4.23 2.91 -22.09
N LYS A 45 -5.14 2.69 -23.04
CA LYS A 45 -5.98 3.76 -23.60
C LYS A 45 -6.93 4.34 -22.57
N THR A 46 -7.46 3.51 -21.68
CA THR A 46 -8.33 3.89 -20.58
C THR A 46 -7.66 3.51 -19.25
N ARG A 47 -7.63 4.45 -18.31
CA ARG A 47 -7.07 4.16 -16.99
C ARG A 47 -8.01 3.27 -16.21
N ARG A 48 -7.43 2.25 -15.60
CA ARG A 48 -8.10 1.34 -14.70
C ARG A 48 -7.87 1.79 -13.27
N GLN A 49 -8.91 1.78 -12.46
CA GLN A 49 -8.72 2.03 -11.03
C GLN A 49 -8.16 0.79 -10.35
N ILE A 50 -7.04 0.94 -9.67
CA ILE A 50 -6.37 -0.13 -8.94
C ILE A 50 -6.28 0.27 -7.47
N VAL A 51 -6.76 -0.62 -6.59
CA VAL A 51 -6.64 -0.45 -5.15
C VAL A 51 -5.79 -1.60 -4.60
N VAL A 52 -4.77 -1.27 -3.84
CA VAL A 52 -3.88 -2.25 -3.22
C VAL A 52 -3.96 -2.09 -1.70
N SER A 53 -4.35 -3.15 -1.01
CA SER A 53 -4.24 -3.18 0.45
C SER A 53 -2.92 -3.83 0.84
N THR A 54 -2.21 -3.23 1.78
CA THR A 54 -0.91 -3.73 2.21
C THR A 54 -0.51 -3.16 3.56
N HIS A 55 0.33 -3.89 4.28
CA HIS A 55 1.09 -3.41 5.43
C HIS A 55 2.58 -3.71 5.26
N SER A 56 3.00 -3.98 4.04
CA SER A 56 4.38 -4.32 3.71
C SER A 56 5.28 -3.10 3.69
N GLU A 57 6.33 -3.12 4.50
CA GLU A 57 7.36 -2.11 4.45
C GLU A 57 8.05 -2.08 3.07
N ALA A 58 8.28 -3.26 2.49
CA ALA A 58 8.94 -3.38 1.20
C ALA A 58 8.15 -2.65 0.09
N LEU A 59 6.82 -2.81 0.06
CA LEU A 59 5.98 -2.14 -0.93
C LEU A 59 5.91 -0.63 -0.66
N LEU A 60 5.68 -0.25 0.59
CA LEU A 60 5.46 1.14 0.97
C LEU A 60 6.74 1.98 1.01
N SER A 61 7.91 1.36 0.91
CA SER A 61 9.19 2.07 0.81
C SER A 61 9.49 2.58 -0.60
N ASN A 62 8.66 2.24 -1.58
CA ASN A 62 8.87 2.69 -2.96
C ASN A 62 8.65 4.20 -3.07
N PRO A 63 9.64 4.97 -3.56
CA PRO A 63 9.52 6.44 -3.65
C PRO A 63 8.52 6.91 -4.71
N GLY A 64 8.06 6.02 -5.59
CA GLY A 64 7.09 6.36 -6.62
C GLY A 64 5.64 6.40 -6.15
N ILE A 65 5.37 6.13 -4.87
CA ILE A 65 4.01 6.17 -4.32
C ILE A 65 3.63 7.62 -4.02
N ASP A 66 2.51 8.06 -4.61
CA ASP A 66 1.95 9.38 -4.36
C ASP A 66 1.16 9.39 -3.04
N GLY A 67 1.49 10.32 -2.16
CA GLY A 67 0.81 10.46 -0.87
C GLY A 67 -0.69 10.74 -0.99
N HIS A 68 -1.13 11.39 -2.07
CA HIS A 68 -2.56 11.63 -2.31
C HIS A 68 -3.35 10.37 -2.65
N SER A 69 -2.66 9.30 -3.01
CA SER A 69 -3.27 8.02 -3.35
C SER A 69 -3.39 7.08 -2.17
N ILE A 70 -3.03 7.51 -0.96
CA ILE A 70 -2.97 6.65 0.21
C ILE A 70 -4.17 6.88 1.12
N ILE A 71 -4.79 5.78 1.53
CA ILE A 71 -5.80 5.75 2.57
C ILE A 71 -5.28 4.90 3.71
N VAL A 72 -5.24 5.46 4.91
CA VAL A 72 -4.74 4.77 6.11
C VAL A 72 -5.93 4.20 6.87
N LEU A 73 -5.84 2.91 7.18
CA LEU A 73 -6.82 2.25 8.05
C LEU A 73 -6.20 2.11 9.44
N GLN A 74 -6.87 2.66 10.42
CA GLN A 74 -6.44 2.62 11.82
C GLN A 74 -7.53 2.03 12.69
N SER A 75 -7.12 1.27 13.73
CA SER A 75 -8.03 0.83 14.78
C SER A 75 -8.38 2.02 15.67
N GLY A 76 -9.66 2.29 15.81
CA GLY A 76 -10.19 3.35 16.68
C GLY A 76 -11.05 2.80 17.80
N ALA A 77 -11.53 3.68 18.67
CA ALA A 77 -12.37 3.32 19.81
C ALA A 77 -13.70 2.66 19.37
N ASN A 78 -14.19 3.00 18.19
CA ASN A 78 -15.46 2.52 17.65
C ASN A 78 -15.26 1.58 16.44
N GLY A 79 -14.10 0.95 16.33
CA GLY A 79 -13.74 0.08 15.20
C GLY A 79 -12.65 0.67 14.33
N SER A 80 -12.58 0.23 13.07
CA SER A 80 -11.58 0.74 12.14
C SER A 80 -12.02 2.06 11.52
N GLU A 81 -11.10 2.99 11.41
CA GLU A 81 -11.31 4.28 10.77
C GLU A 81 -10.43 4.41 9.53
N ALA A 82 -10.98 4.98 8.47
CA ALA A 82 -10.25 5.29 7.25
C ALA A 82 -9.98 6.78 7.18
N ARG A 83 -8.74 7.17 6.86
CA ARG A 83 -8.36 8.57 6.69
C ARG A 83 -7.33 8.73 5.59
N THR A 84 -7.24 9.92 5.05
CA THR A 84 -6.12 10.30 4.18
C THR A 84 -4.94 10.78 5.03
N LEU A 85 -3.79 11.04 4.41
CA LEU A 85 -2.63 11.58 5.11
C LEU A 85 -2.94 12.99 5.63
N ASP A 86 -2.49 13.27 6.85
CA ASP A 86 -2.57 14.62 7.41
C ASP A 86 -1.43 15.52 6.87
N ASP A 87 -1.46 16.80 7.25
CA ASP A 87 -0.49 17.78 6.75
C ASP A 87 0.94 17.46 7.19
N GLU A 88 1.13 16.94 8.39
CA GLU A 88 2.45 16.56 8.89
C GLU A 88 3.01 15.36 8.13
N GLU A 89 2.18 14.37 7.89
CA GLU A 89 2.58 13.18 7.12
C GLU A 89 2.93 13.57 5.68
N ALA A 90 2.12 14.40 5.05
CA ALA A 90 2.40 14.89 3.70
C ALA A 90 3.70 15.70 3.66
N LYS A 91 3.98 16.50 4.69
CA LYS A 91 5.21 17.25 4.80
C LYS A 91 6.42 16.32 4.90
N LEU A 92 6.34 15.28 5.70
CA LEU A 92 7.42 14.30 5.84
C LEU A 92 7.71 13.58 4.52
N LEU A 93 6.68 13.25 3.75
CA LEU A 93 6.89 12.66 2.42
C LEU A 93 7.62 13.65 1.49
N ARG A 94 7.28 14.92 1.54
CA ARG A 94 7.98 15.95 0.74
C ARG A 94 9.44 16.11 1.17
N GLN A 95 9.77 15.81 2.42
CA GLN A 95 11.14 15.85 2.93
C GLN A 95 11.97 14.62 2.56
N GLY A 96 11.36 13.62 1.91
CA GLY A 96 12.05 12.43 1.45
C GLY A 96 11.81 11.17 2.27
N PHE A 97 10.97 11.22 3.30
CA PHE A 97 10.58 10.03 4.04
C PHE A 97 9.66 9.14 3.20
N SER A 98 9.78 7.83 3.34
CA SER A 98 8.90 6.90 2.64
C SER A 98 7.54 6.80 3.34
N VAL A 99 6.55 6.31 2.60
CA VAL A 99 5.22 6.02 3.18
C VAL A 99 5.35 5.01 4.33
N ALA A 100 6.22 4.01 4.17
CA ALA A 100 6.48 3.03 5.22
C ALA A 100 6.92 3.69 6.53
N GLU A 101 7.87 4.61 6.45
CA GLU A 101 8.40 5.30 7.64
C GLU A 101 7.35 6.18 8.32
N VAL A 102 6.49 6.80 7.55
CA VAL A 102 5.52 7.78 8.06
C VAL A 102 4.27 7.10 8.60
N VAL A 103 3.78 6.05 7.93
CA VAL A 103 2.44 5.49 8.16
C VAL A 103 2.46 4.20 8.97
N LEU A 104 3.38 3.27 8.70
CA LEU A 104 3.36 1.94 9.33
C LEU A 104 3.40 1.97 10.86
N PRO A 105 4.20 2.82 11.52
CA PRO A 105 4.19 2.85 12.99
C PRO A 105 2.82 3.20 13.59
N LYS A 106 2.01 3.94 12.84
CA LYS A 106 0.69 4.39 13.29
C LYS A 106 -0.41 3.38 13.05
N THR A 107 -0.17 2.37 12.23
CA THR A 107 -1.16 1.34 11.88
C THR A 107 -1.05 0.09 12.74
N ARG A 108 -0.05 0.01 13.61
CA ARG A 108 0.12 -1.14 14.50
C ARG A 108 -1.05 -1.21 15.49
N PRO A 109 -1.56 -2.43 15.76
CA PRO A 109 -2.60 -2.59 16.77
C PRO A 109 -2.11 -2.04 18.10
N GLN A 110 -2.96 -1.22 18.75
CA GLN A 110 -2.71 -0.79 20.12
C GLN A 110 -2.77 -2.01 21.02
N HIS A 111 -1.92 -2.07 22.03
CA HIS A 111 -1.89 -3.13 23.04
C HIS A 111 -1.25 -4.46 22.61
N VAL A 112 -0.48 -4.50 21.54
CA VAL A 112 0.28 -5.70 21.17
C VAL A 112 1.21 -6.11 22.30
N ASP A 113 1.84 -5.15 22.97
CA ASP A 113 2.74 -5.40 24.09
C ASP A 113 2.00 -5.92 25.33
N GLN A 114 0.74 -5.55 25.51
CA GLN A 114 -0.10 -5.98 26.63
C GLN A 114 -0.58 -7.43 26.47
N LEU A 115 -0.57 -7.97 25.26
CA LEU A 115 -0.92 -9.36 25.00
C LEU A 115 0.21 -10.33 25.32
N GLY A 116 1.36 -9.82 25.75
CA GLY A 116 2.50 -10.65 26.06
C GLY A 116 3.12 -11.34 24.87
N LEU A 117 2.83 -10.86 23.69
CA LEU A 117 3.39 -11.36 22.44
C LEU A 117 4.72 -10.67 22.17
N SER A 118 5.69 -10.89 23.04
CA SER A 118 7.07 -10.51 22.75
C SER A 118 7.67 -11.56 21.82
N LEU A 119 7.62 -11.32 20.59
CA LEU A 119 8.22 -12.19 19.57
C LEU A 119 9.61 -11.69 19.20
#